data_b31c9c55c17914e57a9f0b25daf4c696
#
_entry.id   b31c9c55c17914e57a9f0b25daf4c696
#
_cell.length_a   1.000
_cell.length_b   1.000
_cell.length_c   1.000
_cell.angle_alpha   90.00
_cell.angle_beta   90.00
_cell.angle_gamma   90.00
#
_symmetry.space_group_name_H-M   'P 1'
#
loop_
_entity.id
_entity.type
_entity.pdbx_description
1 polymer ?
#
loop_
_entity_poly.entity_id
_entity_poly.type
_entity_poly.pdbx_seq_one_letter_code
_entity_poly.pdbx_strand_id
1 'polypeptide(L)'
;MVTAPQPNIRIEDDRTGLDVETLRRAFADNLFYIQGKFPEIASNNDFYLALAYTVRDRLMNRWLHSTRTFLQSDARVVCYLSAEFLLGPHLENNLINLGILEQVKQAVEESGLSYRELVEQEEEPGLGNGGLGRLAACYMDSLSTLEIPAIGYGIRYEFGIFDQEIRD
;
A
#
# COMPACT_ATOMS: atom_id res chain seq x y z
N MET A 1 -32.85 -13.18 13.95
CA MET A 1 -31.82 -12.20 14.34
C MET A 1 -32.34 -10.82 13.96
N VAL A 2 -32.52 -9.92 14.93
CA VAL A 2 -32.88 -8.53 14.63
C VAL A 2 -31.57 -7.86 14.12
N THR A 3 -31.51 -7.59 12.84
CA THR A 3 -30.40 -6.82 12.26
C THR A 3 -30.49 -5.40 12.82
N ALA A 4 -29.44 -4.96 13.52
CA ALA A 4 -29.32 -3.57 13.94
C ALA A 4 -29.47 -2.65 12.71
N PRO A 5 -30.15 -1.50 12.84
CA PRO A 5 -30.29 -0.57 11.71
C PRO A 5 -28.91 -0.17 11.21
N GLN A 6 -28.67 -0.33 9.92
CA GLN A 6 -27.43 0.09 9.29
C GLN A 6 -27.33 1.62 9.37
N PRO A 7 -26.19 2.14 9.81
CA PRO A 7 -25.99 3.58 9.81
C PRO A 7 -26.06 4.13 8.38
N ASN A 8 -26.80 5.22 8.18
CA ASN A 8 -26.87 5.89 6.89
C ASN A 8 -25.64 6.81 6.71
N ILE A 9 -24.48 6.19 6.51
CA ILE A 9 -23.23 6.89 6.23
C ILE A 9 -22.95 6.73 4.74
N ARG A 10 -22.97 7.86 4.03
CA ARG A 10 -22.54 7.93 2.63
C ARG A 10 -21.07 8.30 2.59
N ILE A 11 -20.28 7.49 1.93
CA ILE A 11 -18.87 7.78 1.63
C ILE A 11 -18.84 8.47 0.26
N GLU A 12 -18.42 9.71 0.24
CA GLU A 12 -18.12 10.44 -1.00
C GLU A 12 -16.67 10.11 -1.39
N ASP A 13 -16.52 9.48 -2.53
CA ASP A 13 -15.24 8.93 -2.96
C ASP A 13 -14.61 9.80 -4.04
N ASP A 14 -14.11 10.94 -3.63
CA ASP A 14 -13.25 11.80 -4.44
C ASP A 14 -11.74 11.50 -4.23
N ARG A 15 -11.40 10.61 -3.29
CA ARG A 15 -10.01 10.26 -2.93
C ARG A 15 -9.42 9.15 -3.78
N THR A 16 -10.22 8.36 -4.47
CA THR A 16 -9.78 7.12 -5.15
C THR A 16 -9.78 7.22 -6.66
N GLY A 17 -10.02 8.40 -7.24
CA GLY A 17 -9.86 8.65 -8.67
C GLY A 17 -8.45 8.31 -9.14
N LEU A 18 -8.33 7.85 -10.39
CA LEU A 18 -7.09 7.32 -10.96
C LEU A 18 -6.47 8.28 -12.00
N ASP A 19 -7.12 9.40 -12.27
CA ASP A 19 -6.60 10.43 -13.16
C ASP A 19 -5.52 11.28 -12.48
N VAL A 20 -4.68 11.93 -13.29
CA VAL A 20 -3.52 12.70 -12.82
C VAL A 20 -3.91 13.81 -11.85
N GLU A 21 -4.99 14.53 -12.14
CA GLU A 21 -5.42 15.68 -11.33
C GLU A 21 -5.91 15.22 -9.94
N THR A 22 -6.71 14.15 -9.88
CA THR A 22 -7.16 13.56 -8.62
C THR A 22 -6.00 12.99 -7.82
N LEU A 23 -5.02 12.36 -8.48
CA LEU A 23 -3.81 11.84 -7.82
C LEU A 23 -2.97 12.98 -7.25
N ARG A 24 -2.75 14.05 -8.01
CA ARG A 24 -2.00 15.23 -7.57
C ARG A 24 -2.64 15.91 -6.37
N ARG A 25 -3.96 16.09 -6.39
CA ARG A 25 -4.72 16.66 -5.27
C ARG A 25 -4.64 15.78 -4.04
N ALA A 26 -4.88 14.46 -4.16
CA ALA A 26 -4.79 13.52 -3.05
C ALA A 26 -3.38 13.48 -2.44
N PHE A 27 -2.34 13.58 -3.27
CA PHE A 27 -0.95 13.66 -2.83
C PHE A 27 -0.68 14.92 -2.00
N ALA A 28 -1.13 16.08 -2.47
CA ALA A 28 -1.03 17.34 -1.73
C ALA A 28 -1.83 17.30 -0.41
N ASP A 29 -3.05 16.77 -0.44
CA ASP A 29 -3.90 16.62 0.75
C ASP A 29 -3.25 15.70 1.79
N ASN A 30 -2.65 14.60 1.37
CA ASN A 30 -1.96 13.67 2.27
C ASN A 30 -0.69 14.31 2.86
N LEU A 31 0.05 15.11 2.10
CA LEU A 31 1.17 15.86 2.63
C LEU A 31 0.70 16.83 3.73
N PHE A 32 -0.34 17.59 3.45
CA PHE A 32 -0.80 18.65 4.34
C PHE A 32 -1.55 18.11 5.56
N TYR A 33 -2.54 17.22 5.36
CA TYR A 33 -3.43 16.78 6.43
C TYR A 33 -2.96 15.53 7.18
N ILE A 34 -2.19 14.65 6.53
CA ILE A 34 -1.71 13.41 7.16
C ILE A 34 -0.29 13.59 7.69
N GLN A 35 0.63 14.15 6.88
CA GLN A 35 2.00 14.40 7.32
C GLN A 35 2.14 15.70 8.14
N GLY A 36 1.14 16.61 8.08
CA GLY A 36 1.21 17.90 8.75
C GLY A 36 2.34 18.79 8.22
N LYS A 37 2.64 18.68 6.94
CA LYS A 37 3.73 19.40 6.27
C LYS A 37 3.19 20.23 5.13
N PHE A 38 3.83 21.37 4.90
CA PHE A 38 3.67 22.14 3.67
C PHE A 38 4.95 22.03 2.83
N PRO A 39 4.89 22.21 1.50
CA PRO A 39 5.98 21.82 0.59
C PRO A 39 7.33 22.40 0.94
N GLU A 40 7.40 23.61 1.48
CA GLU A 40 8.63 24.36 1.75
C GLU A 40 9.47 23.74 2.89
N ILE A 41 8.87 22.93 3.75
CA ILE A 41 9.56 22.28 4.88
C ILE A 41 9.56 20.76 4.78
N ALA A 42 8.90 20.19 3.76
CA ALA A 42 8.79 18.76 3.59
C ALA A 42 10.11 18.15 3.08
N SER A 43 10.52 17.05 3.68
CA SER A 43 11.63 16.21 3.20
C SER A 43 11.16 15.25 2.10
N ASN A 44 12.10 14.64 1.38
CA ASN A 44 11.77 13.59 0.41
C ASN A 44 11.00 12.43 1.06
N ASN A 45 11.30 12.09 2.32
CA ASN A 45 10.56 11.08 3.04
C ASN A 45 9.12 11.52 3.36
N ASP A 46 8.87 12.79 3.68
CA ASP A 46 7.51 13.30 3.89
C ASP A 46 6.69 13.21 2.58
N PHE A 47 7.29 13.55 1.45
CA PHE A 47 6.68 13.38 0.13
C PHE A 47 6.45 11.91 -0.20
N TYR A 48 7.42 11.02 0.05
CA TYR A 48 7.23 9.58 -0.13
C TYR A 48 6.04 9.07 0.69
N LEU A 49 5.95 9.43 1.96
CA LEU A 49 4.84 9.01 2.83
C LEU A 49 3.49 9.55 2.34
N ALA A 50 3.44 10.80 1.87
CA ALA A 50 2.23 11.37 1.29
C ALA A 50 1.78 10.58 0.03
N LEU A 51 2.74 10.18 -0.82
CA LEU A 51 2.48 9.32 -1.97
C LEU A 51 2.01 7.94 -1.55
N ALA A 52 2.66 7.33 -0.56
CA ALA A 52 2.28 6.03 -0.02
C ALA A 52 0.83 6.02 0.53
N TYR A 53 0.42 7.07 1.25
CA TYR A 53 -0.96 7.23 1.70
C TYR A 53 -1.94 7.43 0.53
N THR A 54 -1.54 8.15 -0.50
CA THR A 54 -2.34 8.33 -1.73
C THR A 54 -2.60 6.99 -2.42
N VAL A 55 -1.60 6.13 -2.50
CA VAL A 55 -1.73 4.77 -3.05
C VAL A 55 -2.55 3.88 -2.12
N ARG A 56 -2.30 3.95 -0.80
CA ARG A 56 -3.03 3.19 0.22
C ARG A 56 -4.54 3.40 0.14
N ASP A 57 -5.01 4.62 -0.06
CA ASP A 57 -6.46 4.91 -0.15
C ASP A 57 -7.11 4.08 -1.27
N ARG A 58 -6.44 3.94 -2.40
CA ARG A 58 -6.91 3.15 -3.55
C ARG A 58 -6.86 1.64 -3.28
N LEU A 59 -5.82 1.18 -2.60
CA LEU A 59 -5.72 -0.21 -2.14
C LEU A 59 -6.83 -0.54 -1.14
N MET A 60 -7.10 0.35 -0.18
CA MET A 60 -8.15 0.17 0.82
C MET A 60 -9.53 0.12 0.19
N ASN A 61 -9.80 0.93 -0.84
CA ASN A 61 -11.04 0.85 -1.59
C ASN A 61 -11.22 -0.56 -2.19
N ARG A 62 -10.23 -1.07 -2.91
CA ARG A 62 -10.27 -2.42 -3.49
C ARG A 62 -10.39 -3.51 -2.43
N TRP A 63 -9.64 -3.40 -1.33
CA TRP A 63 -9.66 -4.35 -0.22
C TRP A 63 -11.06 -4.46 0.42
N LEU A 64 -11.73 -3.33 0.64
CA LEU A 64 -13.09 -3.31 1.19
C LEU A 64 -14.10 -3.95 0.24
N HIS A 65 -13.97 -3.76 -1.07
CA HIS A 65 -14.80 -4.43 -2.05
C HIS A 65 -14.58 -5.96 -2.05
N SER A 66 -13.33 -6.41 -2.03
CA SER A 66 -12.98 -7.83 -1.94
C SER A 66 -13.52 -8.45 -0.65
N THR A 67 -13.35 -7.78 0.49
CA THR A 67 -13.85 -8.24 1.79
C THR A 67 -15.37 -8.39 1.76
N ARG A 68 -16.08 -7.44 1.18
CA ARG A 68 -17.54 -7.51 1.02
C ARG A 68 -17.95 -8.72 0.17
N THR A 69 -17.24 -8.97 -0.93
CA THR A 69 -17.47 -10.11 -1.81
C THR A 69 -17.28 -11.43 -1.04
N PHE A 70 -16.21 -11.55 -0.25
CA PHE A 70 -15.95 -12.76 0.56
C PHE A 70 -17.07 -13.02 1.58
N LEU A 71 -17.56 -11.97 2.25
CA LEU A 71 -18.65 -12.09 3.21
C LEU A 71 -19.97 -12.47 2.55
N GLN A 72 -20.24 -12.00 1.32
CA GLN A 72 -21.48 -12.27 0.60
C GLN A 72 -21.50 -13.65 -0.08
N SER A 73 -20.33 -14.13 -0.52
CA SER A 73 -20.21 -15.39 -1.25
C SER A 73 -19.96 -16.61 -0.37
N ASP A 74 -19.90 -16.45 0.96
CA ASP A 74 -19.51 -17.51 1.91
C ASP A 74 -18.23 -18.24 1.46
N ALA A 75 -17.27 -17.48 0.97
CA ALA A 75 -16.04 -18.00 0.39
C ALA A 75 -15.15 -18.64 1.45
N ARG A 76 -14.50 -19.76 1.08
CA ARG A 76 -13.44 -20.32 1.91
C ARG A 76 -12.18 -19.43 1.77
N VAL A 77 -11.61 -19.05 2.90
CA VAL A 77 -10.41 -18.21 2.96
C VAL A 77 -9.22 -19.06 3.37
N VAL A 78 -8.14 -18.97 2.60
CA VAL A 78 -6.85 -19.59 2.96
C VAL A 78 -6.16 -18.70 4.00
N CYS A 79 -5.78 -19.29 5.13
CA CYS A 79 -4.96 -18.62 6.14
C CYS A 79 -3.52 -19.12 6.01
N TYR A 80 -2.62 -18.26 5.49
CA TYR A 80 -1.20 -18.59 5.36
C TYR A 80 -0.43 -18.07 6.58
N LEU A 81 0.03 -18.98 7.43
CA LEU A 81 0.77 -18.66 8.64
C LEU A 81 2.28 -18.79 8.38
N SER A 82 3.03 -17.71 8.57
CA SER A 82 4.48 -17.73 8.51
C SER A 82 5.08 -16.81 9.56
N ALA A 83 6.20 -17.23 10.14
CA ALA A 83 6.98 -16.36 11.02
C ALA A 83 7.69 -15.23 10.25
N GLU A 84 7.90 -15.41 8.94
CA GLU A 84 8.61 -14.46 8.10
C GLU A 84 7.84 -14.18 6.80
N PHE A 85 7.90 -12.92 6.35
CA PHE A 85 7.45 -12.48 5.03
C PHE A 85 8.49 -11.53 4.42
N LEU A 86 9.31 -12.04 3.51
CA LEU A 86 10.30 -11.26 2.78
C LEU A 86 9.65 -10.64 1.53
N LEU A 87 8.97 -9.54 1.74
CA LEU A 87 8.10 -8.93 0.74
C LEU A 87 8.85 -8.05 -0.27
N GLY A 88 9.91 -7.37 0.16
CA GLY A 88 10.58 -6.33 -0.60
C GLY A 88 9.81 -5.00 -0.62
N PRO A 89 10.26 -4.00 -1.39
CA PRO A 89 9.54 -2.74 -1.58
C PRO A 89 8.24 -2.96 -2.36
N HIS A 90 7.19 -2.22 -2.01
CA HIS A 90 5.84 -2.47 -2.52
C HIS A 90 5.22 -1.29 -3.28
N LEU A 91 5.73 -0.08 -3.14
CA LEU A 91 5.09 1.10 -3.72
C LEU A 91 4.94 0.96 -5.24
N GLU A 92 6.04 0.73 -5.94
CA GLU A 92 6.02 0.64 -7.40
C GLU A 92 5.24 -0.59 -7.89
N ASN A 93 5.40 -1.74 -7.21
CA ASN A 93 4.60 -2.93 -7.50
C ASN A 93 3.09 -2.66 -7.37
N ASN A 94 2.67 -1.93 -6.33
CA ASN A 94 1.29 -1.56 -6.15
C ASN A 94 0.79 -0.59 -7.23
N LEU A 95 1.62 0.35 -7.68
CA LEU A 95 1.27 1.25 -8.79
C LEU A 95 1.04 0.50 -10.10
N ILE A 96 1.89 -0.49 -10.40
CA ILE A 96 1.75 -1.37 -11.56
C ILE A 96 0.43 -2.15 -11.46
N ASN A 97 0.17 -2.80 -10.33
CA ASN A 97 -1.02 -3.62 -10.12
C ASN A 97 -2.32 -2.80 -10.07
N LEU A 98 -2.25 -1.54 -9.67
CA LEU A 98 -3.36 -0.59 -9.75
C LEU A 98 -3.57 -0.05 -11.17
N GLY A 99 -2.57 -0.16 -12.06
CA GLY A 99 -2.59 0.36 -13.41
C GLY A 99 -2.45 1.89 -13.48
N ILE A 100 -1.79 2.51 -12.49
CA ILE A 100 -1.67 3.98 -12.36
C ILE A 100 -0.22 4.48 -12.32
N LEU A 101 0.74 3.65 -12.66
CA LEU A 101 2.16 4.02 -12.56
C LEU A 101 2.49 5.30 -13.34
N GLU A 102 2.05 5.38 -14.59
CA GLU A 102 2.37 6.52 -15.45
C GLU A 102 1.63 7.80 -14.99
N GLN A 103 0.40 7.66 -14.53
CA GLN A 103 -0.37 8.79 -13.99
C GLN A 103 0.27 9.34 -12.71
N VAL A 104 0.78 8.46 -11.84
CA VAL A 104 1.47 8.88 -10.62
C VAL A 104 2.81 9.54 -10.93
N LYS A 105 3.59 8.99 -11.86
CA LYS A 105 4.84 9.64 -12.34
C LYS A 105 4.54 11.05 -12.81
N GLN A 106 3.56 11.20 -13.69
CA GLN A 106 3.15 12.50 -14.21
C GLN A 106 2.70 13.45 -13.07
N ALA A 107 1.87 12.98 -12.13
CA ALA A 107 1.38 13.81 -11.03
C ALA A 107 2.51 14.31 -10.12
N VAL A 108 3.50 13.46 -9.84
CA VAL A 108 4.68 13.81 -9.04
C VAL A 108 5.58 14.80 -9.77
N GLU A 109 5.87 14.55 -11.04
CA GLU A 109 6.73 15.41 -11.88
C GLU A 109 6.10 16.78 -12.13
N GLU A 110 4.79 16.85 -12.38
CA GLU A 110 4.04 18.12 -12.49
C GLU A 110 4.02 18.91 -11.17
N SER A 111 4.24 18.23 -10.03
CA SER A 111 4.42 18.87 -8.73
C SER A 111 5.86 19.38 -8.50
N GLY A 112 6.75 19.22 -9.47
CA GLY A 112 8.15 19.66 -9.40
C GLY A 112 9.06 18.72 -8.62
N LEU A 113 8.65 17.46 -8.41
CA LEU A 113 9.39 16.44 -7.66
C LEU A 113 9.93 15.35 -8.59
N SER A 114 10.98 14.66 -8.16
CA SER A 114 11.52 13.50 -8.86
C SER A 114 10.84 12.22 -8.36
N TYR A 115 10.06 11.56 -9.22
CA TYR A 115 9.44 10.28 -8.90
C TYR A 115 10.46 9.24 -8.40
N ARG A 116 11.61 9.18 -9.06
CA ARG A 116 12.67 8.23 -8.71
C ARG A 116 13.20 8.47 -7.29
N GLU A 117 13.48 9.73 -6.93
CA GLU A 117 13.96 10.06 -5.59
C GLU A 117 12.94 9.72 -4.49
N LEU A 118 11.65 9.79 -4.80
CA LEU A 118 10.60 9.40 -3.84
C LEU A 118 10.55 7.88 -3.67
N VAL A 119 10.61 7.11 -4.74
CA VAL A 119 10.59 5.63 -4.64
C VAL A 119 11.81 5.10 -3.91
N GLU A 120 12.98 5.74 -4.07
CA GLU A 120 14.22 5.38 -3.36
C GLU A 120 14.14 5.62 -1.83
N GLN A 121 13.09 6.30 -1.33
CA GLN A 121 12.87 6.45 0.12
C GLN A 121 12.17 5.23 0.75
N GLU A 122 11.66 4.29 -0.05
CA GLU A 122 10.97 3.12 0.48
C GLU A 122 11.96 2.16 1.11
N GLU A 123 11.84 1.97 2.42
CA GLU A 123 12.59 0.95 3.15
C GLU A 123 11.87 -0.40 3.09
N GLU A 124 12.64 -1.47 3.03
CA GLU A 124 12.10 -2.82 3.13
C GLU A 124 11.58 -3.08 4.55
N PRO A 125 10.40 -3.72 4.73
CA PRO A 125 9.77 -3.85 6.04
C PRO A 125 10.52 -4.73 7.05
N GLY A 126 11.59 -5.42 6.67
CA GLY A 126 12.42 -6.22 7.57
C GLY A 126 11.70 -7.36 8.29
N LEU A 127 10.66 -7.92 7.66
CA LEU A 127 9.83 -9.00 8.23
C LEU A 127 10.24 -10.40 7.79
N GLY A 128 11.32 -10.54 7.06
CA GLY A 128 11.83 -11.81 6.57
C GLY A 128 13.31 -11.74 6.25
N ASN A 129 13.99 -12.90 6.23
CA ASN A 129 15.43 -12.96 6.08
C ASN A 129 15.89 -13.88 4.92
N GLY A 130 15.15 -14.89 4.59
CA GLY A 130 15.64 -15.87 3.61
C GLY A 130 14.53 -16.65 2.92
N GLY A 131 14.81 -17.92 2.63
CA GLY A 131 13.92 -18.77 1.84
C GLY A 131 12.53 -18.95 2.42
N LEU A 132 12.40 -19.04 3.74
CA LEU A 132 11.10 -19.16 4.41
C LEU A 132 10.23 -17.92 4.14
N GLY A 133 10.78 -16.73 4.36
CA GLY A 133 10.06 -15.47 4.15
C GLY A 133 9.77 -15.21 2.68
N ARG A 134 10.71 -15.54 1.78
CA ARG A 134 10.48 -15.39 0.32
C ARG A 134 9.45 -16.36 -0.20
N LEU A 135 9.44 -17.61 0.30
CA LEU A 135 8.40 -18.58 -0.04
C LEU A 135 7.01 -18.06 0.33
N ALA A 136 6.85 -17.53 1.53
CA ALA A 136 5.58 -16.92 1.97
C ALA A 136 5.14 -15.78 1.05
N ALA A 137 6.04 -14.87 0.69
CA ALA A 137 5.76 -13.78 -0.24
C ALA A 137 5.30 -14.30 -1.61
N CYS A 138 6.01 -15.28 -2.19
CA CYS A 138 5.66 -15.88 -3.48
C CYS A 138 4.31 -16.61 -3.45
N TYR A 139 3.97 -17.29 -2.35
CA TYR A 139 2.66 -17.91 -2.21
C TYR A 139 1.53 -16.90 -2.14
N MET A 140 1.72 -15.77 -1.43
CA MET A 140 0.71 -14.70 -1.39
C MET A 140 0.48 -14.09 -2.77
N ASP A 141 1.54 -13.86 -3.55
CA ASP A 141 1.44 -13.41 -4.94
C ASP A 141 0.69 -14.41 -5.82
N SER A 142 1.00 -15.70 -5.69
CA SER A 142 0.34 -16.75 -6.46
C SER A 142 -1.14 -16.86 -6.11
N LEU A 143 -1.50 -16.81 -4.83
CA LEU A 143 -2.89 -16.83 -4.38
C LEU A 143 -3.66 -15.62 -4.91
N SER A 144 -3.04 -14.44 -4.90
CA SER A 144 -3.63 -13.23 -5.47
C SER A 144 -3.84 -13.35 -6.97
N THR A 145 -2.86 -13.84 -7.72
CA THR A 145 -2.93 -14.05 -9.17
C THR A 145 -4.02 -15.04 -9.56
N LEU A 146 -4.23 -16.06 -8.74
CA LEU A 146 -5.29 -17.07 -8.94
C LEU A 146 -6.65 -16.65 -8.40
N GLU A 147 -6.76 -15.42 -7.88
CA GLU A 147 -8.00 -14.89 -7.27
C GLU A 147 -8.53 -15.75 -6.13
N ILE A 148 -7.63 -16.43 -5.40
CA ILE A 148 -7.98 -17.24 -4.24
C ILE A 148 -8.02 -16.35 -3.00
N PRO A 149 -9.15 -16.27 -2.28
CA PRO A 149 -9.24 -15.52 -1.03
C PRO A 149 -8.22 -16.01 -0.02
N ALA A 150 -7.29 -15.14 0.38
CA ALA A 150 -6.23 -15.51 1.31
C ALA A 150 -5.87 -14.36 2.25
N ILE A 151 -5.45 -14.74 3.46
CA ILE A 151 -4.90 -13.80 4.46
C ILE A 151 -3.58 -14.37 4.96
N GLY A 152 -2.51 -13.59 4.84
CA GLY A 152 -1.21 -13.89 5.45
C GLY A 152 -1.20 -13.43 6.91
N TYR A 153 -0.81 -14.33 7.80
CA TYR A 153 -0.61 -14.06 9.22
C TYR A 153 0.86 -14.20 9.56
N GLY A 154 1.43 -13.14 10.14
CA GLY A 154 2.85 -13.11 10.51
C GLY A 154 3.10 -12.39 11.81
N ILE A 155 4.35 -12.30 12.19
CA ILE A 155 4.81 -11.55 13.36
C ILE A 155 5.34 -10.20 12.88
N ARG A 156 4.82 -9.13 13.46
CA ARG A 156 5.37 -7.80 13.27
C ARG A 156 6.53 -7.61 14.25
N TYR A 157 7.74 -7.92 13.79
CA TYR A 157 8.94 -7.70 14.60
C TYR A 157 9.16 -6.21 14.86
N GLU A 158 9.41 -5.87 16.11
CA GLU A 158 9.62 -4.47 16.53
C GLU A 158 10.92 -3.88 15.93
N PHE A 159 11.94 -4.70 15.89
CA PHE A 159 13.27 -4.30 15.42
C PHE A 159 13.68 -5.08 14.17
N GLY A 160 12.88 -5.56 13.36
CA GLY A 160 13.10 -6.21 12.08
C GLY A 160 14.54 -6.65 11.75
N ILE A 161 14.84 -6.82 10.48
CA ILE A 161 16.21 -7.07 10.00
C ILE A 161 16.86 -5.72 9.75
N PHE A 162 18.08 -5.53 10.25
CA PHE A 162 18.83 -4.30 10.09
C PHE A 162 19.46 -4.21 8.70
N ASP A 163 19.54 -3.00 8.17
CA ASP A 163 20.37 -2.72 7.02
C ASP A 163 21.84 -3.02 7.34
N GLN A 164 22.50 -3.71 6.43
CA GLN A 164 23.93 -4.00 6.54
C GLN A 164 24.71 -2.96 5.73
N GLU A 165 25.41 -2.10 6.42
CA GLU A 165 26.29 -1.12 5.80
C GLU A 165 27.74 -1.61 5.88
N ILE A 166 28.38 -1.83 4.73
CA ILE A 166 29.80 -2.17 4.66
C ILE A 166 30.54 -0.84 4.49
N ARG A 167 31.35 -0.48 5.48
CA ARG A 167 32.26 0.69 5.42
C ARG A 167 33.68 0.18 5.21
N ASP A 168 34.35 0.74 4.20
CA ASP A 168 35.78 0.52 3.93
C ASP A 168 36.68 1.17 5.00
#